data_d89219e9161cce8e53bd95ba467fe013
#
_entry.id   d89219e9161cce8e53bd95ba467fe013
#
_cell.length_a   1.000
_cell.length_b   1.000
_cell.length_c   1.000
_cell.angle_alpha   90.00
_cell.angle_beta   90.00
_cell.angle_gamma   90.00
#
_symmetry.space_group_name_H-M   'P 1'
#
loop_
_entity.id
_entity.type
_entity.pdbx_description
1 polymer ?
#
loop_
_entity_poly.entity_id
_entity_poly.type
_entity_poly.pdbx_seq_one_letter_code
_entity_poly.pdbx_strand_id
1 'polypeptide(L)'
;SAPGSLHAPGSAGAPPRQLFVPDLIAAVPTGVTPAQVARIAKLAGVRSVLAVDGGEVTLNGHRADVLGVSGTAFRSWTSPQTAAANSVWSGLAQGRLVATRAAAKKLGLTAGRSYPVSAAVQARVPAGPAAALSVPGVDAIVNSARSAQLGLIKNVAVLINAPGANLAALAPKIKSVIGAHGQVRNLVPYFSISASKLPVATNVPTTGVPSSYLMLYQESAKEYCPGMSWTVLAAIGEIESGDGANVGPSSAGALGPMQFLPSTWAEWGIDGFGQTGAPDILNPLDAVPSAARMLCADGAGNSATLSGAIFAYNHATWYVNEVLALASEYAQNNP
;
A
#
# COMPACT_ATOMS: atom_id res chain seq x y z
N SER A 1 -24.96 8.93 29.38
CA SER A 1 -24.19 9.88 28.55
C SER A 1 -22.72 9.70 28.87
N ALA A 2 -21.96 9.03 27.99
CA ALA A 2 -20.50 8.97 28.08
C ALA A 2 -19.92 10.23 27.40
N PRO A 3 -18.91 10.90 27.99
CA PRO A 3 -18.30 12.07 27.38
C PRO A 3 -17.49 11.62 26.14
N GLY A 4 -17.81 12.20 24.99
CA GLY A 4 -17.03 12.03 23.77
C GLY A 4 -15.59 12.50 24.00
N SER A 5 -14.63 11.62 23.75
CA SER A 5 -13.21 11.96 23.76
C SER A 5 -12.94 13.03 22.70
N LEU A 6 -12.77 14.26 23.12
CA LEU A 6 -12.23 15.34 22.30
C LEU A 6 -10.77 15.01 21.99
N HIS A 7 -10.53 14.49 20.80
CA HIS A 7 -9.17 14.34 20.29
C HIS A 7 -8.58 15.73 20.06
N ALA A 8 -7.38 15.96 20.58
CA ALA A 8 -6.65 17.20 20.35
C ALA A 8 -6.47 17.44 18.82
N PRO A 9 -6.60 18.69 18.34
CA PRO A 9 -6.36 19.01 16.93
C PRO A 9 -4.94 18.57 16.53
N GLY A 10 -4.83 17.74 15.49
CA GLY A 10 -3.54 17.22 15.00
C GLY A 10 -3.15 15.84 15.53
N SER A 11 -4.00 15.16 16.31
CA SER A 11 -3.77 13.78 16.74
C SER A 11 -4.11 12.77 15.65
N ALA A 12 -3.23 11.78 15.45
CA ALA A 12 -3.45 10.70 14.48
C ALA A 12 -4.56 9.71 14.89
N GLY A 13 -5.00 9.74 16.14
CA GLY A 13 -5.89 8.71 16.69
C GLY A 13 -5.22 7.33 16.79
N ALA A 14 -5.95 6.34 17.31
CA ALA A 14 -5.50 4.96 17.35
C ALA A 14 -5.53 4.34 15.92
N PRO A 15 -4.65 3.37 15.61
CA PRO A 15 -4.73 2.59 14.38
C PRO A 15 -6.10 1.92 14.23
N PRO A 16 -6.62 1.79 13.00
CA PRO A 16 -7.90 1.15 12.76
C PRO A 16 -7.84 -0.34 13.10
N ARG A 17 -8.93 -0.88 13.62
CA ARG A 17 -9.05 -2.33 13.93
C ARG A 17 -9.39 -3.17 12.70
N GLN A 18 -9.85 -2.54 11.63
CA GLN A 18 -10.23 -3.19 10.38
C GLN A 18 -9.68 -2.38 9.21
N LEU A 19 -9.14 -3.09 8.23
CA LEU A 19 -8.64 -2.53 6.98
C LEU A 19 -9.52 -2.97 5.82
N PHE A 20 -9.64 -2.10 4.83
CA PHE A 20 -10.41 -2.31 3.61
C PHE A 20 -9.49 -2.16 2.40
N VAL A 21 -9.71 -3.02 1.42
CA VAL A 21 -9.07 -2.90 0.10
C VAL A 21 -10.11 -2.39 -0.88
N PRO A 22 -9.83 -1.36 -1.65
CA PRO A 22 -10.73 -0.94 -2.71
C PRO A 22 -10.63 -1.92 -3.88
N ASP A 23 -11.72 -2.67 -4.13
CA ASP A 23 -11.84 -3.54 -5.31
C ASP A 23 -12.30 -2.76 -6.54
N LEU A 24 -13.14 -1.74 -6.33
CA LEU A 24 -13.67 -0.86 -7.35
C LEU A 24 -13.54 0.59 -6.93
N ILE A 25 -13.43 1.48 -7.92
CA ILE A 25 -13.61 2.93 -7.76
C ILE A 25 -14.71 3.41 -8.69
N ALA A 26 -15.65 4.17 -8.14
CA ALA A 26 -16.64 4.88 -8.90
C ALA A 26 -16.33 6.39 -8.89
N ALA A 27 -16.22 7.02 -10.04
CA ALA A 27 -15.90 8.45 -10.14
C ALA A 27 -16.94 9.21 -10.97
N VAL A 28 -17.31 10.38 -10.51
CA VAL A 28 -18.24 11.30 -11.20
C VAL A 28 -17.63 12.69 -11.22
N PRO A 29 -17.41 13.31 -12.39
CA PRO A 29 -16.76 14.61 -12.48
C PRO A 29 -17.40 15.72 -11.65
N THR A 30 -18.70 15.63 -11.39
CA THR A 30 -19.48 16.60 -10.59
C THR A 30 -19.67 16.15 -9.13
N GLY A 31 -19.08 15.03 -8.76
CA GLY A 31 -19.22 14.43 -7.44
C GLY A 31 -20.38 13.43 -7.33
N VAL A 32 -20.26 12.50 -6.38
CA VAL A 32 -21.27 11.50 -6.04
C VAL A 32 -22.08 12.03 -4.85
N THR A 33 -23.40 11.99 -4.95
CA THR A 33 -24.27 12.46 -3.87
C THR A 33 -24.26 11.48 -2.69
N PRO A 34 -24.54 11.95 -1.45
CA PRO A 34 -24.66 11.05 -0.29
C PRO A 34 -25.71 9.94 -0.48
N ALA A 35 -26.81 10.23 -1.19
CA ALA A 35 -27.83 9.25 -1.51
C ALA A 35 -27.31 8.15 -2.46
N GLN A 36 -26.50 8.51 -3.44
CA GLN A 36 -25.85 7.55 -4.33
C GLN A 36 -24.83 6.69 -3.57
N VAL A 37 -24.01 7.30 -2.69
CA VAL A 37 -23.08 6.56 -1.84
C VAL A 37 -23.83 5.54 -0.97
N ALA A 38 -24.92 5.94 -0.32
CA ALA A 38 -25.74 5.06 0.49
C ALA A 38 -26.40 3.93 -0.32
N ARG A 39 -26.76 4.18 -1.58
CA ARG A 39 -27.29 3.13 -2.49
C ARG A 39 -26.18 2.14 -2.88
N ILE A 40 -24.98 2.62 -3.19
CA ILE A 40 -23.84 1.73 -3.49
C ILE A 40 -23.53 0.83 -2.29
N ALA A 41 -23.51 1.39 -1.07
CA ALA A 41 -23.24 0.64 0.16
C ALA A 41 -24.24 -0.51 0.42
N LYS A 42 -25.45 -0.42 -0.13
CA LYS A 42 -26.52 -1.44 0.00
C LYS A 42 -26.50 -2.50 -1.10
N LEU A 43 -25.66 -2.38 -2.11
CA LEU A 43 -25.56 -3.39 -3.15
C LEU A 43 -25.02 -4.72 -2.59
N ALA A 44 -25.59 -5.82 -3.03
CA ALA A 44 -25.14 -7.15 -2.61
C ALA A 44 -23.67 -7.37 -2.98
N GLY A 45 -22.89 -7.84 -2.03
CA GLY A 45 -21.45 -8.05 -2.15
C GLY A 45 -20.59 -6.84 -1.74
N VAL A 46 -21.16 -5.65 -1.58
CA VAL A 46 -20.44 -4.48 -1.05
C VAL A 46 -20.34 -4.58 0.47
N ARG A 47 -19.13 -4.55 1.00
CA ARG A 47 -18.84 -4.57 2.44
C ARG A 47 -18.67 -3.17 3.00
N SER A 48 -17.95 -2.30 2.28
CA SER A 48 -17.66 -0.94 2.72
C SER A 48 -17.50 0.00 1.53
N VAL A 49 -17.80 1.27 1.76
CA VAL A 49 -17.60 2.36 0.80
C VAL A 49 -16.97 3.58 1.48
N LEU A 50 -16.15 4.32 0.76
CA LEU A 50 -15.60 5.59 1.22
C LEU A 50 -15.67 6.61 0.10
N ALA A 51 -16.42 7.68 0.29
CA ALA A 51 -16.42 8.83 -0.61
C ALA A 51 -15.20 9.71 -0.30
N VAL A 52 -14.54 10.18 -1.35
CA VAL A 52 -13.35 11.03 -1.28
C VAL A 52 -13.49 12.21 -2.22
N ASP A 53 -13.00 13.37 -1.80
CA ASP A 53 -12.82 14.51 -2.67
C ASP A 53 -11.62 14.28 -3.59
N GLY A 54 -11.44 15.11 -4.62
CA GLY A 54 -10.23 15.02 -5.40
C GLY A 54 -10.24 15.89 -6.64
N GLY A 55 -9.14 15.85 -7.35
CA GLY A 55 -8.95 16.55 -8.61
C GLY A 55 -7.49 16.56 -9.03
N GLU A 56 -7.30 16.91 -10.30
CA GLU A 56 -5.98 17.20 -10.82
C GLU A 56 -5.54 18.58 -10.35
N VAL A 57 -4.33 18.68 -9.86
CA VAL A 57 -3.70 19.93 -9.43
C VAL A 57 -2.33 20.10 -10.09
N THR A 58 -1.81 21.33 -10.09
CA THR A 58 -0.39 21.54 -10.36
C THR A 58 0.35 21.59 -9.01
N LEU A 59 1.19 20.61 -8.74
CA LEU A 59 1.98 20.48 -7.52
C LEU A 59 3.47 20.63 -7.87
N ASN A 60 4.12 21.62 -7.30
CA ASN A 60 5.54 21.94 -7.60
C ASN A 60 5.85 22.05 -9.10
N GLY A 61 4.92 22.62 -9.88
CA GLY A 61 5.06 22.81 -11.33
C GLY A 61 4.66 21.59 -12.20
N HIS A 62 4.23 20.50 -11.59
CA HIS A 62 3.84 19.26 -12.30
C HIS A 62 2.38 18.89 -12.04
N ARG A 63 1.74 18.24 -13.02
CA ARG A 63 0.39 17.67 -12.83
C ARG A 63 0.44 16.52 -11.83
N ALA A 64 -0.53 16.52 -10.93
CA ALA A 64 -0.68 15.50 -9.90
C ALA A 64 -2.16 15.25 -9.59
N ASP A 65 -2.52 13.98 -9.41
CA ASP A 65 -3.85 13.56 -8.97
C ASP A 65 -3.87 13.52 -7.43
N VAL A 66 -4.71 14.37 -6.83
CA VAL A 66 -4.78 14.55 -5.38
C VAL A 66 -6.17 14.21 -4.87
N LEU A 67 -6.23 13.39 -3.79
CA LEU A 67 -7.46 13.14 -3.06
C LEU A 67 -7.54 13.99 -1.79
N GLY A 68 -8.75 14.47 -1.52
CA GLY A 68 -9.12 15.07 -0.24
C GLY A 68 -9.83 14.02 0.62
N VAL A 69 -9.28 13.71 1.79
CA VAL A 69 -9.73 12.58 2.58
C VAL A 69 -9.99 12.94 4.05
N SER A 70 -10.95 12.26 4.68
CA SER A 70 -11.00 12.18 6.14
C SER A 70 -9.88 11.24 6.60
N GLY A 71 -8.88 11.77 7.29
CA GLY A 71 -7.72 10.99 7.71
C GLY A 71 -8.09 9.75 8.54
N THR A 72 -9.07 9.87 9.43
CA THR A 72 -9.54 8.74 10.25
C THR A 72 -10.22 7.65 9.43
N ALA A 73 -11.05 8.03 8.46
CA ALA A 73 -11.74 7.07 7.60
C ALA A 73 -10.80 6.46 6.55
N PHE A 74 -10.00 7.28 5.87
CA PHE A 74 -9.10 6.81 4.81
C PHE A 74 -7.97 5.94 5.34
N ARG A 75 -7.55 6.13 6.60
CA ARG A 75 -6.53 5.30 7.27
C ARG A 75 -6.86 3.82 7.21
N SER A 76 -8.15 3.46 7.31
CA SER A 76 -8.62 2.08 7.17
C SER A 76 -8.52 1.53 5.73
N TRP A 77 -8.27 2.36 4.73
CA TRP A 77 -8.18 2.00 3.32
C TRP A 77 -6.74 1.98 2.79
N THR A 78 -5.79 1.96 3.68
CA THR A 78 -4.35 1.86 3.35
C THR A 78 -3.77 0.55 3.87
N SER A 79 -2.56 0.24 3.44
CA SER A 79 -1.83 -0.94 3.94
C SER A 79 -1.68 -0.90 5.47
N PRO A 80 -1.51 -2.06 6.13
CA PRO A 80 -1.28 -2.12 7.58
C PRO A 80 -0.13 -1.24 8.03
N GLN A 81 0.96 -1.22 7.28
CA GLN A 81 2.12 -0.40 7.58
C GLN A 81 1.79 1.09 7.53
N THR A 82 1.14 1.55 6.45
CA THR A 82 0.69 2.95 6.35
C THR A 82 -0.35 3.26 7.42
N ALA A 83 -1.31 2.35 7.65
CA ALA A 83 -2.32 2.52 8.70
C ALA A 83 -1.70 2.64 10.09
N ALA A 84 -0.61 1.93 10.38
CA ALA A 84 0.13 2.01 11.64
C ALA A 84 1.04 3.25 11.77
N ALA A 85 1.42 3.87 10.66
CA ALA A 85 2.38 4.99 10.62
C ALA A 85 1.80 6.30 11.18
N ASN A 86 1.81 6.47 12.49
CA ASN A 86 1.24 7.64 13.17
C ASN A 86 1.79 8.98 12.66
N SER A 87 3.05 9.04 12.22
CA SER A 87 3.66 10.26 11.66
C SER A 87 2.98 10.71 10.36
N VAL A 88 2.51 9.78 9.54
CA VAL A 88 1.76 10.05 8.31
C VAL A 88 0.41 10.71 8.67
N TRP A 89 -0.33 10.09 9.57
CA TRP A 89 -1.69 10.53 9.93
C TRP A 89 -1.72 11.80 10.77
N SER A 90 -0.77 11.98 11.68
CA SER A 90 -0.61 13.26 12.40
C SER A 90 -0.17 14.38 11.46
N GLY A 91 0.71 14.11 10.51
CA GLY A 91 1.08 15.06 9.46
C GLY A 91 -0.13 15.46 8.62
N LEU A 92 -0.93 14.50 8.17
CA LEU A 92 -2.17 14.74 7.41
C LEU A 92 -3.17 15.57 8.22
N ALA A 93 -3.38 15.25 9.50
CA ALA A 93 -4.26 15.99 10.39
C ALA A 93 -3.82 17.45 10.58
N GLN A 94 -2.49 17.70 10.57
CA GLN A 94 -1.90 19.05 10.58
C GLN A 94 -1.97 19.78 9.23
N GLY A 95 -2.62 19.22 8.23
CA GLY A 95 -2.78 19.81 6.90
C GLY A 95 -1.57 19.64 5.98
N ARG A 96 -0.67 18.69 6.28
CA ARG A 96 0.43 18.31 5.38
C ARG A 96 -0.12 17.44 4.26
N LEU A 97 0.48 17.60 3.08
CA LEU A 97 0.25 16.70 1.93
C LEU A 97 1.07 15.42 2.16
N VAL A 98 0.45 14.27 1.95
CA VAL A 98 1.12 12.97 1.97
C VAL A 98 1.14 12.43 0.54
N ALA A 99 2.33 12.33 -0.05
CA ALA A 99 2.51 11.80 -1.40
C ALA A 99 2.83 10.30 -1.38
N THR A 100 2.57 9.60 -2.49
CA THR A 100 3.19 8.30 -2.71
C THR A 100 4.72 8.46 -2.84
N ARG A 101 5.48 7.41 -2.59
CA ARG A 101 6.95 7.45 -2.74
C ARG A 101 7.35 7.82 -4.17
N ALA A 102 6.69 7.20 -5.16
CA ALA A 102 6.92 7.50 -6.57
C ALA A 102 6.62 8.96 -6.91
N ALA A 103 5.48 9.49 -6.45
CA ALA A 103 5.11 10.89 -6.66
C ALA A 103 6.07 11.84 -5.94
N ALA A 104 6.47 11.53 -4.71
CA ALA A 104 7.44 12.34 -3.97
C ALA A 104 8.77 12.47 -4.73
N LYS A 105 9.28 11.37 -5.29
CA LYS A 105 10.49 11.37 -6.12
C LYS A 105 10.27 12.15 -7.42
N LYS A 106 9.20 11.84 -8.19
CA LYS A 106 8.85 12.49 -9.47
C LYS A 106 8.68 14.00 -9.33
N LEU A 107 8.04 14.45 -8.24
CA LEU A 107 7.67 15.84 -7.99
C LEU A 107 8.72 16.59 -7.16
N GLY A 108 9.83 15.95 -6.76
CA GLY A 108 10.88 16.52 -5.94
C GLY A 108 10.44 16.95 -4.54
N LEU A 109 9.51 16.18 -3.92
CA LEU A 109 8.96 16.50 -2.61
C LEU A 109 9.82 15.94 -1.48
N THR A 110 10.09 16.79 -0.49
CA THR A 110 10.81 16.42 0.74
C THR A 110 9.92 16.76 1.95
N ALA A 111 9.78 15.83 2.87
CA ALA A 111 9.01 16.05 4.10
C ALA A 111 9.52 17.29 4.86
N GLY A 112 8.58 18.07 5.40
CA GLY A 112 8.87 19.31 6.12
C GLY A 112 9.01 20.56 5.25
N ARG A 113 9.17 20.44 3.93
CA ARG A 113 9.18 21.58 3.00
C ARG A 113 7.79 21.90 2.48
N SER A 114 7.55 23.18 2.15
CA SER A 114 6.27 23.63 1.57
C SER A 114 6.41 23.87 0.07
N TYR A 115 5.43 23.37 -0.69
CA TYR A 115 5.41 23.41 -2.14
C TYR A 115 4.20 24.19 -2.67
N PRO A 116 4.32 24.88 -3.81
CA PRO A 116 3.19 25.53 -4.46
C PRO A 116 2.23 24.47 -4.99
N VAL A 117 0.95 24.64 -4.71
CA VAL A 117 -0.15 23.84 -5.24
C VAL A 117 -1.14 24.80 -5.89
N SER A 118 -1.45 24.56 -7.15
CA SER A 118 -2.48 25.31 -7.89
C SER A 118 -3.61 24.34 -8.28
N ALA A 119 -4.79 24.64 -7.79
CA ALA A 119 -6.06 24.00 -8.11
C ALA A 119 -7.06 25.10 -8.46
N ALA A 120 -8.27 25.07 -7.92
CA ALA A 120 -9.18 26.24 -8.01
C ALA A 120 -8.60 27.48 -7.28
N VAL A 121 -7.75 27.24 -6.28
CA VAL A 121 -7.03 28.26 -5.52
C VAL A 121 -5.56 27.90 -5.46
N GLN A 122 -4.69 28.92 -5.44
CA GLN A 122 -3.26 28.72 -5.21
C GLN A 122 -2.94 28.72 -3.72
N ALA A 123 -2.13 27.77 -3.28
CA ALA A 123 -1.68 27.66 -1.90
C ALA A 123 -0.26 27.11 -1.82
N ARG A 124 0.38 27.29 -0.66
CA ARG A 124 1.60 26.54 -0.30
C ARG A 124 1.23 25.46 0.72
N VAL A 125 1.57 24.23 0.40
CA VAL A 125 1.21 23.08 1.24
C VAL A 125 2.49 22.39 1.71
N PRO A 126 2.68 22.20 3.03
CA PRO A 126 3.82 21.45 3.54
C PRO A 126 3.67 19.97 3.23
N ALA A 127 4.75 19.34 2.78
CA ALA A 127 4.79 17.88 2.58
C ALA A 127 5.01 17.15 3.92
N GLY A 128 4.29 16.07 4.12
CA GLY A 128 4.50 15.08 5.16
C GLY A 128 5.42 13.94 4.68
N PRO A 129 5.59 12.90 5.49
CA PRO A 129 6.24 11.67 5.08
C PRO A 129 5.50 11.04 3.90
N ALA A 130 6.24 10.49 2.94
CA ALA A 130 5.64 9.71 1.85
C ALA A 130 5.14 8.37 2.36
N ALA A 131 4.05 7.86 1.77
CA ALA A 131 3.41 6.61 2.20
C ALA A 131 2.77 5.87 1.02
N ALA A 132 2.53 4.57 1.17
CA ALA A 132 1.73 3.79 0.24
C ALA A 132 0.24 4.11 0.44
N LEU A 133 -0.42 4.67 -0.58
CA LEU A 133 -1.80 5.16 -0.47
C LEU A 133 -2.86 4.14 -0.91
N SER A 134 -2.45 3.00 -1.46
CA SER A 134 -3.31 1.88 -1.88
C SER A 134 -4.47 2.28 -2.83
N VAL A 135 -4.33 3.39 -3.54
CA VAL A 135 -5.28 3.83 -4.58
C VAL A 135 -4.50 4.15 -5.85
N PRO A 136 -4.62 3.33 -6.90
CA PRO A 136 -3.88 3.51 -8.14
C PRO A 136 -4.17 4.85 -8.82
N GLY A 137 -3.13 5.45 -9.41
CA GLY A 137 -3.24 6.71 -10.12
C GLY A 137 -3.35 7.94 -9.22
N VAL A 138 -3.27 7.77 -7.90
CA VAL A 138 -3.25 8.89 -6.95
C VAL A 138 -1.82 9.21 -6.58
N ASP A 139 -1.41 10.45 -6.78
CA ASP A 139 -0.08 10.95 -6.45
C ASP A 139 0.03 11.37 -4.98
N ALA A 140 -1.03 11.97 -4.42
CA ALA A 140 -1.01 12.44 -3.04
C ALA A 140 -2.41 12.56 -2.42
N ILE A 141 -2.43 12.69 -1.09
CA ILE A 141 -3.65 13.00 -0.33
C ILE A 141 -3.45 14.26 0.51
N VAL A 142 -4.55 14.96 0.75
CA VAL A 142 -4.67 16.07 1.70
C VAL A 142 -5.87 15.83 2.62
N ASN A 143 -5.92 16.45 3.79
CA ASN A 143 -7.10 16.35 4.67
C ASN A 143 -8.29 17.13 4.10
N SER A 144 -9.50 16.87 4.62
CA SER A 144 -10.74 17.50 4.15
C SER A 144 -10.72 19.04 4.22
N ALA A 145 -10.06 19.61 5.23
CA ALA A 145 -9.93 21.07 5.36
C ALA A 145 -9.06 21.65 4.23
N ARG A 146 -7.96 21.00 3.92
CA ARG A 146 -7.08 21.40 2.81
C ARG A 146 -7.74 21.14 1.46
N SER A 147 -8.49 20.04 1.32
CA SER A 147 -9.32 19.76 0.15
C SER A 147 -10.28 20.92 -0.16
N ALA A 148 -11.03 21.36 0.84
CA ALA A 148 -11.94 22.50 0.71
C ALA A 148 -11.18 23.81 0.38
N GLN A 149 -10.04 24.06 1.01
CA GLN A 149 -9.22 25.25 0.74
C GLN A 149 -8.69 25.27 -0.70
N LEU A 150 -8.29 24.13 -1.26
CA LEU A 150 -7.82 24.00 -2.64
C LEU A 150 -8.96 24.01 -3.65
N GLY A 151 -10.21 23.87 -3.22
CA GLY A 151 -11.39 23.78 -4.09
C GLY A 151 -11.44 22.47 -4.86
N LEU A 152 -10.97 21.36 -4.26
CA LEU A 152 -11.10 20.04 -4.88
C LEU A 152 -12.58 19.65 -4.99
N ILE A 153 -12.90 18.85 -6.00
CA ILE A 153 -14.29 18.42 -6.25
C ILE A 153 -14.73 17.49 -5.12
N LYS A 154 -15.80 17.86 -4.45
CA LYS A 154 -16.32 17.10 -3.31
C LYS A 154 -16.90 15.76 -3.76
N ASN A 155 -16.53 14.68 -3.04
CA ASN A 155 -16.99 13.32 -3.31
C ASN A 155 -16.82 12.91 -4.78
N VAL A 156 -15.73 13.33 -5.43
CA VAL A 156 -15.49 13.01 -6.85
C VAL A 156 -15.39 11.52 -7.10
N ALA A 157 -15.00 10.75 -6.09
CA ALA A 157 -14.89 9.31 -6.18
C ALA A 157 -15.41 8.59 -4.93
N VAL A 158 -15.79 7.34 -5.12
CA VAL A 158 -16.16 6.40 -4.07
C VAL A 158 -15.27 5.17 -4.21
N LEU A 159 -14.49 4.87 -3.18
CA LEU A 159 -13.78 3.62 -3.04
C LEU A 159 -14.77 2.55 -2.54
N ILE A 160 -14.72 1.36 -3.10
CA ILE A 160 -15.69 0.30 -2.84
C ILE A 160 -14.93 -0.98 -2.52
N ASN A 161 -15.15 -1.51 -1.32
CA ASN A 161 -14.64 -2.82 -0.92
C ASN A 161 -15.78 -3.84 -1.07
N ALA A 162 -15.53 -4.86 -1.89
CA ALA A 162 -16.50 -5.90 -2.23
C ALA A 162 -15.80 -7.27 -2.33
N PRO A 163 -15.17 -7.77 -1.23
CA PRO A 163 -14.36 -8.97 -1.25
C PRO A 163 -15.19 -10.19 -1.63
N GLY A 164 -14.71 -10.96 -2.61
CA GLY A 164 -15.39 -12.16 -3.11
C GLY A 164 -16.61 -11.89 -4.01
N ALA A 165 -16.96 -10.64 -4.29
CA ALA A 165 -18.04 -10.30 -5.22
C ALA A 165 -17.61 -10.51 -6.68
N ASN A 166 -18.57 -10.88 -7.52
CA ASN A 166 -18.36 -10.81 -8.97
C ASN A 166 -18.34 -9.35 -9.41
N LEU A 167 -17.13 -8.78 -9.56
CA LEU A 167 -16.93 -7.36 -9.87
C LEU A 167 -17.46 -7.00 -11.25
N ALA A 168 -17.43 -7.93 -12.22
CA ALA A 168 -17.99 -7.72 -13.56
C ALA A 168 -19.52 -7.55 -13.52
N ALA A 169 -20.20 -8.25 -12.61
CA ALA A 169 -21.64 -8.11 -12.39
C ALA A 169 -22.01 -6.91 -11.48
N LEU A 170 -21.09 -6.51 -10.58
CA LEU A 170 -21.31 -5.41 -9.64
C LEU A 170 -21.09 -4.04 -10.29
N ALA A 171 -20.08 -3.89 -11.14
CA ALA A 171 -19.73 -2.62 -11.78
C ALA A 171 -20.90 -1.99 -12.57
N PRO A 172 -21.67 -2.70 -13.40
CA PRO A 172 -22.85 -2.14 -14.07
C PRO A 172 -23.93 -1.63 -13.10
N LYS A 173 -24.13 -2.31 -11.96
CA LYS A 173 -25.08 -1.89 -10.93
C LYS A 173 -24.66 -0.58 -10.27
N ILE A 174 -23.36 -0.45 -9.96
CA ILE A 174 -22.79 0.81 -9.45
C ILE A 174 -22.94 1.91 -10.52
N LYS A 175 -22.62 1.59 -11.78
CA LYS A 175 -22.76 2.51 -12.91
C LYS A 175 -24.19 3.06 -13.03
N SER A 176 -25.21 2.21 -12.86
CA SER A 176 -26.61 2.64 -12.88
C SER A 176 -26.97 3.58 -11.73
N VAL A 177 -26.31 3.45 -10.58
CA VAL A 177 -26.51 4.34 -9.43
C VAL A 177 -25.89 5.72 -9.66
N ILE A 178 -24.67 5.79 -10.23
CA ILE A 178 -23.94 7.04 -10.42
C ILE A 178 -24.27 7.77 -11.73
N GLY A 179 -24.99 7.10 -12.65
CA GLY A 179 -25.49 7.70 -13.89
C GLY A 179 -24.51 7.72 -15.05
N ALA A 180 -24.95 8.30 -16.17
CA ALA A 180 -24.25 8.22 -17.46
C ALA A 180 -22.83 8.83 -17.44
N HIS A 181 -22.64 9.93 -16.73
CA HIS A 181 -21.36 10.64 -16.67
C HIS A 181 -20.35 10.02 -15.69
N GLY A 182 -20.78 9.09 -14.83
CA GLY A 182 -19.89 8.39 -13.91
C GLY A 182 -19.10 7.31 -14.63
N GLN A 183 -17.98 6.95 -14.06
CA GLN A 183 -17.14 5.82 -14.48
C GLN A 183 -16.94 4.88 -13.31
N VAL A 184 -16.92 3.58 -13.59
CA VAL A 184 -16.58 2.54 -12.62
C VAL A 184 -15.38 1.79 -13.15
N ARG A 185 -14.33 1.69 -12.35
CA ARG A 185 -13.12 0.94 -12.70
C ARG A 185 -12.88 -0.16 -11.68
N ASN A 186 -12.54 -1.33 -12.20
CA ASN A 186 -12.00 -2.42 -11.40
C ASN A 186 -10.54 -2.10 -11.11
N LEU A 187 -10.17 -2.07 -9.83
CA LEU A 187 -8.82 -1.77 -9.40
C LEU A 187 -7.92 -3.01 -9.38
N VAL A 188 -8.49 -4.21 -9.32
CA VAL A 188 -7.74 -5.47 -9.30
C VAL A 188 -6.81 -5.63 -10.52
N PRO A 189 -7.19 -5.33 -11.79
CA PRO A 189 -6.27 -5.41 -12.93
C PRO A 189 -5.15 -4.37 -12.94
N TYR A 190 -5.34 -3.21 -12.30
CA TYR A 190 -4.29 -2.18 -12.20
C TYR A 190 -3.14 -2.61 -11.31
N PHE A 191 -3.40 -3.53 -10.41
CA PHE A 191 -2.42 -4.13 -9.53
C PHE A 191 -1.80 -5.40 -10.11
N SER A 192 -2.35 -5.96 -11.18
CA SER A 192 -1.73 -7.08 -11.90
C SER A 192 -0.57 -6.59 -12.76
N ILE A 193 0.52 -6.20 -12.11
CA ILE A 193 1.81 -6.11 -12.77
C ILE A 193 2.13 -7.54 -13.18
N SER A 194 2.38 -7.74 -14.49
CA SER A 194 2.76 -9.05 -14.96
C SER A 194 4.05 -9.47 -14.28
N ALA A 195 3.96 -10.41 -13.37
CA ALA A 195 5.11 -10.95 -12.64
C ALA A 195 6.25 -11.40 -13.56
N SER A 196 5.91 -11.74 -14.81
CA SER A 196 6.89 -12.08 -15.87
C SER A 196 7.77 -10.92 -16.31
N LYS A 197 7.46 -9.68 -15.94
CA LYS A 197 8.28 -8.49 -16.24
C LYS A 197 9.24 -8.11 -15.11
N LEU A 198 9.18 -8.79 -13.98
CA LEU A 198 10.11 -8.54 -12.87
C LEU A 198 11.48 -9.16 -13.21
N PRO A 199 12.59 -8.47 -12.92
CA PRO A 199 13.93 -9.03 -13.11
C PRO A 199 14.15 -10.20 -12.15
N VAL A 200 14.79 -11.24 -12.64
CA VAL A 200 15.21 -12.38 -11.82
C VAL A 200 16.68 -12.20 -11.43
N ALA A 201 17.02 -12.51 -10.21
CA ALA A 201 18.40 -12.43 -9.73
C ALA A 201 19.26 -13.51 -10.43
N THR A 202 19.94 -13.15 -11.51
CA THR A 202 20.71 -14.11 -12.31
C THR A 202 22.22 -14.04 -12.13
N ASN A 203 22.78 -12.95 -11.60
CA ASN A 203 24.22 -12.68 -11.66
C ASN A 203 24.83 -12.09 -10.38
N VAL A 204 24.36 -12.46 -9.19
CA VAL A 204 25.02 -12.04 -7.94
C VAL A 204 26.00 -13.10 -7.50
N PRO A 205 27.27 -12.74 -7.18
CA PRO A 205 28.22 -13.70 -6.63
C PRO A 205 27.74 -14.27 -5.29
N THR A 206 27.78 -15.59 -5.14
CA THR A 206 27.36 -16.32 -3.91
C THR A 206 28.54 -16.56 -2.97
N THR A 207 29.39 -15.57 -2.76
CA THR A 207 30.55 -15.72 -1.87
C THR A 207 30.32 -14.94 -0.57
N GLY A 208 30.07 -15.67 0.50
CA GLY A 208 29.95 -15.11 1.84
C GLY A 208 28.52 -14.75 2.26
N VAL A 209 28.38 -14.40 3.53
CA VAL A 209 27.09 -13.96 4.11
C VAL A 209 26.82 -12.52 3.68
N PRO A 210 25.62 -12.21 3.15
CA PRO A 210 25.30 -10.86 2.71
C PRO A 210 25.39 -9.82 3.83
N SER A 211 26.00 -8.68 3.55
CA SER A 211 26.23 -7.61 4.53
C SER A 211 25.21 -6.47 4.49
N SER A 212 24.35 -6.44 3.46
CA SER A 212 23.30 -5.43 3.28
C SER A 212 21.96 -6.08 2.90
N TYR A 213 20.86 -5.42 3.19
CA TYR A 213 19.53 -5.91 2.83
C TYR A 213 19.36 -6.12 1.31
N LEU A 214 19.90 -5.22 0.47
CA LEU A 214 19.85 -5.39 -0.98
C LEU A 214 20.54 -6.70 -1.42
N MET A 215 21.78 -6.90 -0.99
CA MET A 215 22.52 -8.11 -1.28
C MET A 215 21.82 -9.35 -0.68
N LEU A 216 21.27 -9.23 0.52
CA LEU A 216 20.55 -10.29 1.20
C LEU A 216 19.32 -10.75 0.42
N TYR A 217 18.51 -9.82 -0.11
CA TYR A 217 17.36 -10.15 -0.97
C TYR A 217 17.81 -10.83 -2.27
N GLN A 218 18.86 -10.30 -2.90
CA GLN A 218 19.40 -10.86 -4.14
C GLN A 218 19.91 -12.28 -3.96
N GLU A 219 20.74 -12.51 -2.94
CA GLU A 219 21.30 -13.83 -2.66
C GLU A 219 20.22 -14.81 -2.20
N SER A 220 19.28 -14.36 -1.35
CA SER A 220 18.20 -15.23 -0.87
C SER A 220 17.26 -15.66 -2.00
N ALA A 221 16.88 -14.77 -2.90
CA ALA A 221 16.06 -15.14 -4.05
C ALA A 221 16.77 -16.16 -4.94
N LYS A 222 18.06 -15.92 -5.22
CA LYS A 222 18.86 -16.81 -6.07
C LYS A 222 19.03 -18.20 -5.46
N GLU A 223 19.34 -18.29 -4.18
CA GLU A 223 19.70 -19.54 -3.52
C GLU A 223 18.48 -20.34 -3.08
N TYR A 224 17.48 -19.69 -2.50
CA TYR A 224 16.34 -20.35 -1.87
C TYR A 224 15.05 -20.34 -2.70
N CYS A 225 14.98 -19.53 -3.76
CA CYS A 225 13.86 -19.52 -4.71
C CYS A 225 14.29 -19.17 -6.14
N PRO A 226 15.04 -20.04 -6.82
CA PRO A 226 15.42 -19.81 -8.22
C PRO A 226 14.20 -19.54 -9.11
N GLY A 227 14.27 -18.47 -9.90
CA GLY A 227 13.14 -18.00 -10.73
C GLY A 227 12.28 -16.90 -10.12
N MET A 228 12.36 -16.65 -8.81
CA MET A 228 11.72 -15.50 -8.18
C MET A 228 12.61 -14.26 -8.30
N SER A 229 12.02 -13.12 -8.63
CA SER A 229 12.76 -11.84 -8.59
C SER A 229 13.09 -11.46 -7.14
N TRP A 230 14.34 -11.04 -6.89
CA TRP A 230 14.75 -10.49 -5.59
C TRP A 230 13.93 -9.26 -5.18
N THR A 231 13.38 -8.53 -6.15
CA THR A 231 12.56 -7.34 -5.90
C THR A 231 11.27 -7.69 -5.16
N VAL A 232 10.77 -8.91 -5.29
CA VAL A 232 9.62 -9.42 -4.52
C VAL A 232 9.97 -9.52 -3.03
N LEU A 233 11.12 -10.13 -2.69
CA LEU A 233 11.59 -10.20 -1.30
C LEU A 233 11.84 -8.81 -0.72
N ALA A 234 12.46 -7.92 -1.50
CA ALA A 234 12.70 -6.54 -1.07
C ALA A 234 11.38 -5.78 -0.80
N ALA A 235 10.39 -5.96 -1.67
CA ALA A 235 9.07 -5.37 -1.47
C ALA A 235 8.38 -5.91 -0.22
N ILE A 236 8.45 -7.22 0.03
CA ILE A 236 7.91 -7.84 1.25
C ILE A 236 8.65 -7.30 2.48
N GLY A 237 9.98 -7.30 2.51
CA GLY A 237 10.75 -6.82 3.65
C GLY A 237 10.50 -5.35 3.98
N GLU A 238 10.34 -4.51 2.97
CA GLU A 238 9.95 -3.10 3.20
C GLU A 238 8.53 -2.98 3.74
N ILE A 239 7.56 -3.71 3.18
CA ILE A 239 6.17 -3.65 3.63
C ILE A 239 6.02 -4.20 5.06
N GLU A 240 6.71 -5.28 5.40
CA GLU A 240 6.60 -5.93 6.70
C GLU A 240 7.29 -5.14 7.83
N SER A 241 8.49 -4.65 7.59
CA SER A 241 9.29 -4.06 8.68
C SER A 241 10.03 -2.77 8.31
N GLY A 242 9.98 -2.30 7.06
CA GLY A 242 10.86 -1.24 6.57
C GLY A 242 12.33 -1.68 6.57
N ASP A 243 12.59 -2.85 6.00
CA ASP A 243 13.92 -3.47 5.94
C ASP A 243 14.57 -3.62 7.33
N GLY A 244 13.80 -4.17 8.27
CA GLY A 244 14.26 -4.42 9.63
C GLY A 244 14.27 -3.20 10.55
N ALA A 245 13.72 -2.07 10.12
CA ALA A 245 13.60 -0.90 10.99
C ALA A 245 12.57 -1.09 12.12
N ASN A 246 11.60 -2.01 11.93
CA ASN A 246 10.55 -2.29 12.91
C ASN A 246 10.30 -3.80 13.01
N VAL A 247 11.07 -4.49 13.83
CA VAL A 247 11.05 -5.95 14.00
C VAL A 247 10.22 -6.43 15.18
N GLY A 248 9.59 -5.52 15.92
CA GLY A 248 8.78 -5.85 17.07
C GLY A 248 7.46 -6.54 16.72
N PRO A 249 6.73 -7.07 17.71
CA PRO A 249 5.52 -7.81 17.45
C PRO A 249 4.45 -6.94 16.79
N SER A 250 3.84 -7.46 15.72
CA SER A 250 2.61 -6.91 15.17
C SER A 250 1.45 -7.13 16.12
N SER A 251 0.28 -6.56 15.83
CA SER A 251 -0.95 -6.84 16.59
C SER A 251 -1.35 -8.33 16.57
N ALA A 252 -0.87 -9.09 15.58
CA ALA A 252 -1.07 -10.54 15.47
C ALA A 252 0.09 -11.36 16.08
N GLY A 253 1.13 -10.70 16.63
CA GLY A 253 2.29 -11.34 17.21
C GLY A 253 3.36 -11.77 16.20
N ALA A 254 3.34 -11.26 14.97
CA ALA A 254 4.38 -11.50 13.99
C ALA A 254 5.66 -10.74 14.36
N LEU A 255 6.83 -11.35 14.11
CA LEU A 255 8.13 -10.90 14.54
C LEU A 255 9.16 -10.86 13.40
N GLY A 256 10.18 -10.05 13.61
CA GLY A 256 11.38 -10.00 12.77
C GLY A 256 11.21 -9.21 11.48
N PRO A 257 12.28 -9.12 10.68
CA PRO A 257 12.29 -8.29 9.47
C PRO A 257 11.30 -8.75 8.39
N MET A 258 10.88 -10.01 8.42
CA MET A 258 9.91 -10.58 7.49
C MET A 258 8.55 -10.88 8.16
N GLN A 259 8.35 -10.42 9.40
CA GLN A 259 7.10 -10.52 10.18
C GLN A 259 6.47 -11.93 10.20
N PHE A 260 7.28 -12.94 10.51
CA PHE A 260 6.79 -14.29 10.70
C PHE A 260 5.95 -14.43 11.99
N LEU A 261 4.84 -15.14 11.90
CA LEU A 261 4.21 -15.69 13.11
C LEU A 261 5.10 -16.79 13.71
N PRO A 262 5.18 -16.93 15.04
CA PRO A 262 5.99 -17.97 15.68
C PRO A 262 5.67 -19.40 15.20
N SER A 263 4.40 -19.69 14.89
CA SER A 263 3.98 -20.98 14.32
C SER A 263 4.54 -21.22 12.91
N THR A 264 4.47 -20.20 12.06
CA THR A 264 5.05 -20.25 10.70
C THR A 264 6.56 -20.34 10.75
N TRP A 265 7.19 -19.61 11.70
CA TRP A 265 8.64 -19.70 11.91
C TRP A 265 9.09 -21.11 12.31
N ALA A 266 8.34 -21.80 13.17
CA ALA A 266 8.65 -23.17 13.60
C ALA A 266 8.68 -24.16 12.42
N GLU A 267 7.93 -23.89 11.35
CA GLU A 267 7.88 -24.73 10.15
C GLU A 267 8.94 -24.33 9.11
N TRP A 268 9.13 -23.00 8.90
CA TRP A 268 9.89 -22.47 7.77
C TRP A 268 11.24 -21.88 8.14
N GLY A 269 11.50 -21.59 9.43
CA GLY A 269 12.75 -20.99 9.89
C GLY A 269 13.97 -21.87 9.57
N ILE A 270 14.97 -21.28 8.93
CA ILE A 270 16.26 -21.91 8.62
C ILE A 270 17.41 -21.03 9.09
N ASP A 271 18.54 -21.66 9.41
CA ASP A 271 19.84 -21.00 9.51
C ASP A 271 20.30 -20.67 8.08
N GLY A 272 20.11 -19.41 7.68
CA GLY A 272 20.42 -18.96 6.33
C GLY A 272 21.93 -18.82 6.12
N PHE A 273 22.39 -19.17 4.92
CA PHE A 273 23.80 -19.03 4.51
C PHE A 273 24.82 -19.73 5.41
N GLY A 274 24.41 -20.77 6.14
CA GLY A 274 25.31 -21.62 6.91
C GLY A 274 25.95 -20.92 8.10
N GLN A 275 25.26 -20.00 8.74
CA GLN A 275 25.66 -19.50 10.05
C GLN A 275 25.53 -20.60 11.08
N THR A 276 26.31 -20.58 12.13
CA THR A 276 26.23 -21.60 13.16
C THR A 276 25.26 -21.22 14.26
N GLY A 277 24.16 -21.92 14.39
CA GLY A 277 23.19 -21.68 15.46
C GLY A 277 21.79 -22.18 15.16
N ALA A 278 20.88 -21.98 16.10
CA ALA A 278 19.46 -22.16 15.85
C ALA A 278 18.93 -20.96 15.05
N PRO A 279 18.01 -21.16 14.10
CA PRO A 279 17.40 -20.06 13.36
C PRO A 279 16.79 -19.01 14.28
N ASP A 280 17.11 -17.74 14.07
CA ASP A 280 16.59 -16.61 14.85
C ASP A 280 15.66 -15.76 13.98
N ILE A 281 14.38 -15.68 14.37
CA ILE A 281 13.33 -14.92 13.70
C ILE A 281 13.64 -13.41 13.58
N LEU A 282 14.50 -12.89 14.47
CA LEU A 282 14.92 -11.49 14.47
C LEU A 282 16.18 -11.26 13.61
N ASN A 283 16.90 -12.33 13.25
CA ASN A 283 18.09 -12.23 12.42
C ASN A 283 17.69 -12.13 10.94
N PRO A 284 18.02 -11.04 10.24
CA PRO A 284 17.70 -10.90 8.81
C PRO A 284 18.34 -11.99 7.95
N LEU A 285 19.54 -12.51 8.33
CA LEU A 285 20.24 -13.58 7.62
C LEU A 285 19.54 -14.93 7.71
N ASP A 286 18.59 -15.08 8.62
CA ASP A 286 17.72 -16.26 8.75
C ASP A 286 16.31 -15.95 8.21
N ALA A 287 15.76 -14.81 8.57
CA ALA A 287 14.37 -14.46 8.23
C ALA A 287 14.15 -14.28 6.72
N VAL A 288 15.07 -13.62 6.01
CA VAL A 288 14.91 -13.38 4.56
C VAL A 288 15.03 -14.67 3.74
N PRO A 289 16.04 -15.54 3.97
CA PRO A 289 16.10 -16.87 3.34
C PRO A 289 14.90 -17.76 3.67
N SER A 290 14.40 -17.71 4.91
CA SER A 290 13.21 -18.46 5.32
C SER A 290 11.97 -18.00 4.54
N ALA A 291 11.80 -16.70 4.35
CA ALA A 291 10.73 -16.14 3.53
C ALA A 291 10.85 -16.54 2.05
N ALA A 292 12.07 -16.50 1.50
CA ALA A 292 12.32 -16.96 0.13
C ALA A 292 11.95 -18.44 -0.04
N ARG A 293 12.36 -19.30 0.91
CA ARG A 293 12.04 -20.72 0.92
C ARG A 293 10.53 -20.98 1.00
N MET A 294 9.82 -20.30 1.90
CA MET A 294 8.37 -20.43 2.03
C MET A 294 7.65 -20.00 0.75
N LEU A 295 7.98 -18.82 0.23
CA LEU A 295 7.43 -18.32 -1.03
C LEU A 295 7.70 -19.27 -2.20
N CYS A 296 8.86 -19.91 -2.24
CA CYS A 296 9.21 -20.89 -3.27
C CYS A 296 8.34 -22.13 -3.21
N ALA A 297 8.07 -22.63 -2.01
CA ALA A 297 7.17 -23.77 -1.78
C ALA A 297 5.75 -23.45 -2.24
N ASP A 298 5.31 -22.19 -2.09
CA ASP A 298 4.03 -21.69 -2.56
C ASP A 298 4.02 -21.32 -4.05
N GLY A 299 5.13 -21.53 -4.77
CA GLY A 299 5.21 -21.38 -6.22
C GLY A 299 5.76 -20.05 -6.73
N ALA A 300 6.43 -19.24 -5.90
CA ALA A 300 6.97 -17.93 -6.30
C ALA A 300 8.09 -18.00 -7.34
N GLY A 301 8.72 -19.16 -7.54
CA GLY A 301 9.72 -19.38 -8.59
C GLY A 301 9.15 -19.36 -10.01
N ASN A 302 7.83 -19.33 -10.17
CA ASN A 302 7.14 -19.26 -11.44
C ASN A 302 6.24 -18.02 -11.50
N SER A 303 6.41 -17.19 -12.52
CA SER A 303 5.63 -15.95 -12.70
C SER A 303 4.11 -16.17 -12.79
N ALA A 304 3.66 -17.32 -13.27
CA ALA A 304 2.24 -17.64 -13.37
C ALA A 304 1.59 -17.91 -11.98
N THR A 305 2.36 -18.33 -10.99
CA THR A 305 1.89 -18.67 -9.64
C THR A 305 2.34 -17.66 -8.58
N LEU A 306 3.20 -16.70 -8.93
CA LEU A 306 3.77 -15.72 -8.01
C LEU A 306 2.71 -14.96 -7.18
N SER A 307 1.64 -14.50 -7.82
CA SER A 307 0.56 -13.79 -7.11
C SER A 307 -0.13 -14.67 -6.06
N GLY A 308 -0.27 -15.98 -6.34
CA GLY A 308 -0.79 -16.96 -5.40
C GLY A 308 0.14 -17.17 -4.20
N ALA A 309 1.45 -17.25 -4.46
CA ALA A 309 2.47 -17.38 -3.42
C ALA A 309 2.50 -16.16 -2.48
N ILE A 310 2.44 -14.94 -3.04
CA ILE A 310 2.36 -13.71 -2.25
C ILE A 310 1.05 -13.66 -1.46
N PHE A 311 -0.06 -14.13 -2.04
CA PHE A 311 -1.33 -14.23 -1.33
C PHE A 311 -1.27 -15.21 -0.14
N ALA A 312 -0.58 -16.34 -0.29
CA ALA A 312 -0.38 -17.30 0.80
C ALA A 312 0.41 -16.69 1.97
N TYR A 313 1.30 -15.74 1.69
CA TYR A 313 2.09 -15.04 2.70
C TYR A 313 1.24 -14.19 3.67
N ASN A 314 0.24 -13.47 3.17
CA ASN A 314 -0.56 -12.53 3.98
C ASN A 314 -2.08 -12.69 3.82
N HIS A 315 -2.59 -13.58 2.97
CA HIS A 315 -4.01 -13.85 2.71
C HIS A 315 -4.84 -12.61 2.36
N ALA A 316 -4.22 -11.59 1.74
CA ALA A 316 -4.89 -10.33 1.39
C ALA A 316 -4.53 -9.88 -0.03
N THR A 317 -5.54 -9.66 -0.88
CA THR A 317 -5.35 -9.19 -2.27
C THR A 317 -4.63 -7.85 -2.35
N TRP A 318 -4.92 -6.90 -1.44
CA TRP A 318 -4.22 -5.62 -1.39
C TRP A 318 -2.71 -5.80 -1.16
N TYR A 319 -2.33 -6.76 -0.31
CA TYR A 319 -0.93 -7.07 -0.04
C TYR A 319 -0.20 -7.55 -1.29
N VAL A 320 -0.82 -8.48 -2.04
CA VAL A 320 -0.29 -8.95 -3.33
C VAL A 320 -0.04 -7.77 -4.26
N ASN A 321 -1.00 -6.87 -4.36
CA ASN A 321 -0.93 -5.72 -5.25
C ASN A 321 0.18 -4.75 -4.82
N GLU A 322 0.31 -4.48 -3.52
CA GLU A 322 1.34 -3.59 -2.98
C GLU A 322 2.74 -4.19 -3.19
N VAL A 323 2.92 -5.48 -2.90
CA VAL A 323 4.19 -6.19 -3.15
C VAL A 323 4.57 -6.12 -4.63
N LEU A 324 3.66 -6.43 -5.55
CA LEU A 324 3.96 -6.41 -6.98
C LEU A 324 4.23 -5.00 -7.51
N ALA A 325 3.51 -3.99 -7.03
CA ALA A 325 3.73 -2.59 -7.39
C ALA A 325 5.12 -2.12 -6.95
N LEU A 326 5.48 -2.38 -5.69
CA LEU A 326 6.78 -2.00 -5.14
C LEU A 326 7.93 -2.80 -5.78
N ALA A 327 7.73 -4.09 -6.02
CA ALA A 327 8.70 -4.92 -6.72
C ALA A 327 8.99 -4.41 -8.15
N SER A 328 7.94 -3.94 -8.85
CA SER A 328 8.11 -3.31 -10.17
C SER A 328 8.86 -1.98 -10.10
N GLU A 329 8.61 -1.17 -9.08
CA GLU A 329 9.35 0.07 -8.86
C GLU A 329 10.83 -0.22 -8.61
N TYR A 330 11.15 -1.20 -7.79
CA TYR A 330 12.55 -1.63 -7.57
C TYR A 330 13.20 -2.13 -8.85
N ALA A 331 12.48 -2.89 -9.68
CA ALA A 331 12.98 -3.36 -10.96
C ALA A 331 13.33 -2.22 -11.92
N GLN A 332 12.53 -1.16 -11.94
CA GLN A 332 12.78 0.02 -12.80
C GLN A 332 13.98 0.86 -12.31
N ASN A 333 14.21 0.89 -11.01
CA ASN A 333 15.26 1.70 -10.41
C ASN A 333 16.62 0.95 -10.31
N ASN A 334 16.64 -0.36 -10.56
CA ASN A 334 17.82 -1.22 -10.52
C ASN A 334 17.82 -2.14 -11.76
N PRO A 335 17.99 -1.59 -12.97
CA PRO A 335 17.94 -2.33 -14.22
C PRO A 335 19.11 -3.31 -14.40
#